data_c72e5d6b334722574e347d3b32f8c186
#
_entry.id   c72e5d6b334722574e347d3b32f8c186
#
_cell.length_a   1.000
_cell.length_b   1.000
_cell.length_c   1.000
_cell.angle_alpha   90.00
_cell.angle_beta   90.00
_cell.angle_gamma   90.00
#
_symmetry.space_group_name_H-M   'P 1'
#
loop_
_entity.id
_entity.type
_entity.pdbx_description
1 polymer ?
#
loop_
_entity_poly.entity_id
_entity_poly.type
_entity_poly.pdbx_seq_one_letter_code
_entity_poly.pdbx_strand_id
1 'polypeptide(L)'
;MFQLDLKSRKSIYEQVIDNLKELIMTGRLAQGEKLPSVRELSKTITVNPNTVQKAYRELERQGYVYTTSGVGTFVADRDEIRADARELAAAKGAFDEAFREFLFLGLSYEEAKAIALEIMEERRTSNDQD
;
A
#
# COMPACT_ATOMS: atom_id res chain seq x y z
N MET A 1 3.07 -6.85 -9.00
CA MET A 1 2.30 -6.75 -10.24
C MET A 1 1.08 -5.87 -10.02
N PHE A 2 0.79 -5.02 -10.98
CA PHE A 2 -0.34 -4.12 -10.87
C PHE A 2 -1.65 -4.85 -11.15
N GLN A 3 -2.59 -4.73 -10.22
CA GLN A 3 -3.92 -5.28 -10.39
C GLN A 3 -4.94 -4.21 -10.03
N LEU A 4 -5.74 -3.83 -11.02
CA LEU A 4 -6.80 -2.86 -10.82
C LEU A 4 -8.15 -3.54 -10.97
N ASP A 5 -9.03 -3.29 -10.02
CA ASP A 5 -10.38 -3.85 -10.02
C ASP A 5 -11.39 -2.73 -10.17
N LEU A 6 -12.01 -2.65 -11.33
CA LEU A 6 -12.98 -1.60 -11.63
C LEU A 6 -14.26 -1.77 -10.83
N LYS A 7 -14.49 -2.94 -10.25
CA LYS A 7 -15.69 -3.23 -9.44
C LYS A 7 -15.45 -2.99 -7.96
N SER A 8 -14.21 -2.72 -7.57
CA SER A 8 -13.88 -2.46 -6.17
C SER A 8 -14.52 -1.16 -5.69
N ARG A 9 -14.79 -1.08 -4.40
CA ARG A 9 -15.25 0.15 -3.75
C ARG A 9 -14.14 1.19 -3.68
N LYS A 10 -12.88 0.74 -3.73
CA LYS A 10 -11.75 1.66 -3.74
C LYS A 10 -11.64 2.33 -5.10
N SER A 11 -11.38 3.62 -5.10
CA SER A 11 -11.18 4.36 -6.33
C SER A 11 -9.92 3.84 -7.04
N ILE A 12 -9.82 4.11 -8.34
CA ILE A 12 -8.61 3.75 -9.10
C ILE A 12 -7.39 4.44 -8.49
N TYR A 13 -7.53 5.70 -8.05
CA TYR A 13 -6.49 6.45 -7.37
C TYR A 13 -5.96 5.68 -6.15
N GLU A 14 -6.85 5.22 -5.28
CA GLU A 14 -6.46 4.45 -4.09
C GLU A 14 -5.81 3.13 -4.46
N GLN A 15 -6.30 2.47 -5.50
CA GLN A 15 -5.72 1.20 -5.94
C GLN A 15 -4.32 1.38 -6.51
N VAL A 16 -4.07 2.48 -7.23
CA VAL A 16 -2.72 2.79 -7.73
C VAL A 16 -1.76 2.97 -6.56
N ILE A 17 -2.17 3.72 -5.55
CA ILE A 17 -1.38 3.92 -4.33
C ILE A 17 -1.10 2.58 -3.65
N ASP A 18 -2.14 1.78 -3.43
CA ASP A 18 -2.00 0.50 -2.74
C ASP A 18 -1.07 -0.46 -3.48
N ASN A 19 -1.20 -0.52 -4.81
CA ASN A 19 -0.32 -1.37 -5.63
C ASN A 19 1.14 -0.95 -5.51
N LEU A 20 1.41 0.35 -5.58
CA LEU A 20 2.79 0.85 -5.49
C LEU A 20 3.36 0.62 -4.09
N LYS A 21 2.55 0.86 -3.05
CA LYS A 21 2.98 0.57 -1.67
C LYS A 21 3.33 -0.90 -1.50
N GLU A 22 2.51 -1.79 -2.06
CA GLU A 22 2.76 -3.23 -1.95
C GLU A 22 4.06 -3.61 -2.63
N LEU A 23 4.33 -3.06 -3.81
CA LEU A 23 5.58 -3.33 -4.52
C LEU A 23 6.79 -2.83 -3.75
N ILE A 24 6.67 -1.67 -3.10
CA ILE A 24 7.75 -1.09 -2.29
C ILE A 24 7.96 -1.91 -1.01
N MET A 25 6.87 -2.23 -0.31
CA MET A 25 6.97 -2.93 0.97
C MET A 25 7.45 -4.36 0.83
N THR A 26 7.19 -5.00 -0.31
CA THR A 26 7.67 -6.36 -0.57
C THR A 26 9.04 -6.39 -1.23
N GLY A 27 9.62 -5.22 -1.52
CA GLY A 27 10.94 -5.13 -2.14
C GLY A 27 10.97 -5.37 -3.64
N ARG A 28 9.82 -5.59 -4.27
CA ARG A 28 9.77 -5.73 -5.73
C ARG A 28 10.19 -4.45 -6.43
N LEU A 29 9.89 -3.32 -5.80
CA LEU A 29 10.51 -2.05 -6.13
C LEU A 29 11.51 -1.80 -5.01
N ALA A 30 12.79 -1.95 -5.32
CA ALA A 30 13.84 -1.85 -4.31
C ALA A 30 14.11 -0.39 -3.94
N GLN A 31 14.64 -0.22 -2.74
CA GLN A 31 15.06 1.09 -2.27
C GLN A 31 16.04 1.71 -3.28
N GLY A 32 15.80 2.97 -3.64
CA GLY A 32 16.62 3.67 -4.61
C GLY A 32 16.25 3.40 -6.07
N GLU A 33 15.38 2.44 -6.31
CA GLU A 33 14.97 2.11 -7.67
C GLU A 33 14.09 3.22 -8.23
N LYS A 34 14.27 3.51 -9.52
CA LYS A 34 13.49 4.54 -10.19
C LYS A 34 12.12 3.97 -10.59
N LEU A 35 11.07 4.71 -10.26
CA LEU A 35 9.73 4.36 -10.70
C LEU A 35 9.56 4.71 -12.17
N PRO A 36 8.64 4.05 -12.88
CA PRO A 36 8.29 4.50 -14.23
C PRO A 36 7.74 5.92 -14.15
N SER A 37 7.91 6.69 -15.20
CA SER A 37 7.35 8.04 -15.24
C SER A 37 5.83 7.97 -15.16
N VAL A 38 5.20 9.08 -14.79
CA VAL A 38 3.74 9.18 -14.77
C VAL A 38 3.17 8.76 -16.12
N ARG A 39 3.78 9.24 -17.21
CA ARG A 39 3.30 8.92 -18.55
C ARG A 39 3.46 7.43 -18.86
N GLU A 40 4.59 6.85 -18.51
CA GLU A 40 4.84 5.43 -18.76
C GLU A 40 3.86 4.56 -17.99
N LEU A 41 3.69 4.83 -16.71
CA LEU A 41 2.78 4.03 -15.89
C LEU A 41 1.34 4.21 -16.36
N SER A 42 0.93 5.44 -16.67
CA SER A 42 -0.39 5.74 -17.18
C SER A 42 -0.73 4.89 -18.40
N LYS A 43 0.22 4.76 -19.32
CA LYS A 43 0.03 3.93 -20.52
C LYS A 43 -0.02 2.45 -20.17
N THR A 44 0.87 2.01 -19.31
CA THR A 44 0.98 0.59 -18.96
C THR A 44 -0.28 0.07 -18.29
N ILE A 45 -0.85 0.83 -17.36
CA ILE A 45 -2.02 0.38 -16.60
C ILE A 45 -3.33 1.00 -17.11
N THR A 46 -3.26 1.78 -18.17
CA THR A 46 -4.43 2.42 -18.80
C THR A 46 -5.24 3.24 -17.79
N VAL A 47 -4.56 4.15 -17.14
CA VAL A 47 -5.15 5.06 -16.14
C VAL A 47 -4.80 6.49 -16.53
N ASN A 48 -5.71 7.41 -16.25
CA ASN A 48 -5.52 8.82 -16.54
C ASN A 48 -4.21 9.33 -15.91
N PRO A 49 -3.36 10.03 -16.67
CA PRO A 49 -2.10 10.57 -16.12
C PRO A 49 -2.28 11.44 -14.89
N ASN A 50 -3.37 12.19 -14.81
CA ASN A 50 -3.64 13.04 -13.64
C ASN A 50 -3.85 12.19 -12.38
N THR A 51 -4.49 11.04 -12.52
CA THR A 51 -4.70 10.10 -11.42
C THR A 51 -3.38 9.54 -10.95
N VAL A 52 -2.53 9.13 -11.89
CA VAL A 52 -1.19 8.61 -11.56
C VAL A 52 -0.34 9.69 -10.89
N GLN A 53 -0.41 10.92 -11.43
CA GLN A 53 0.34 12.05 -10.85
C GLN A 53 -0.06 12.31 -9.40
N LYS A 54 -1.37 12.30 -9.13
CA LYS A 54 -1.87 12.49 -7.76
C LYS A 54 -1.40 11.37 -6.84
N ALA A 55 -1.40 10.13 -7.33
CA ALA A 55 -0.94 8.99 -6.55
C ALA A 55 0.55 9.13 -6.20
N TYR A 56 1.38 9.56 -7.16
CA TYR A 56 2.80 9.78 -6.91
C TYR A 56 3.03 10.87 -5.87
N ARG A 57 2.25 11.95 -5.93
CA ARG A 57 2.35 13.02 -4.93
C ARG A 57 1.99 12.53 -3.54
N GLU A 58 0.97 11.71 -3.45
CA GLU A 58 0.55 11.16 -2.15
C GLU A 58 1.60 10.22 -1.58
N LEU A 59 2.19 9.38 -2.43
CA LEU A 59 3.28 8.50 -2.00
C LEU A 59 4.48 9.30 -1.52
N GLU A 60 4.78 10.41 -2.19
CA GLU A 60 5.87 11.29 -1.76
C GLU A 60 5.55 11.94 -0.42
N ARG A 61 4.31 12.40 -0.24
CA ARG A 61 3.88 12.99 1.02
C ARG A 61 4.05 12.01 2.18
N GLN A 62 3.78 10.74 1.94
CA GLN A 62 3.89 9.70 2.97
C GLN A 62 5.31 9.18 3.14
N GLY A 63 6.25 9.62 2.33
CA GLY A 63 7.66 9.22 2.44
C GLY A 63 8.02 7.92 1.72
N TYR A 64 7.14 7.38 0.90
CA TYR A 64 7.44 6.15 0.15
C TYR A 64 8.38 6.40 -1.03
N VAL A 65 8.29 7.57 -1.62
CA VAL A 65 9.12 7.94 -2.78
C VAL A 65 9.63 9.36 -2.63
N TYR A 66 10.66 9.70 -3.39
CA TYR A 66 11.14 11.07 -3.50
C TYR A 66 11.37 11.40 -4.97
N THR A 67 11.22 12.68 -5.31
CA THR A 67 11.39 13.14 -6.68
C THR A 67 12.63 14.00 -6.78
N THR A 68 13.47 13.69 -7.76
CA THR A 68 14.62 14.52 -8.11
C THR A 68 14.28 15.22 -9.42
N SER A 69 14.22 16.55 -9.37
CA SER A 69 13.82 17.36 -10.50
C SER A 69 14.66 17.06 -11.75
N GLY A 70 13.97 16.80 -12.86
CA GLY A 70 14.64 16.51 -14.12
C GLY A 70 15.21 15.11 -14.24
N VAL A 71 15.15 14.32 -13.18
CA VAL A 71 15.72 12.96 -13.17
C VAL A 71 14.64 11.91 -13.04
N GLY A 72 13.76 12.06 -12.05
CA GLY A 72 12.65 11.10 -11.86
C GLY A 72 12.23 10.92 -10.43
N THR A 73 11.40 9.91 -10.21
CA THR A 73 10.87 9.55 -8.91
C THR A 73 11.48 8.21 -8.50
N PHE A 74 11.92 8.12 -7.25
CA PHE A 74 12.69 6.98 -6.74
C PHE A 74 12.09 6.47 -5.46
N VAL A 75 12.29 5.18 -5.18
CA VAL A 75 11.86 4.56 -3.93
C VAL A 75 12.73 5.08 -2.79
N ALA A 76 12.09 5.61 -1.74
CA ALA A 76 12.78 6.14 -0.57
C ALA A 76 13.16 5.03 0.40
N ASP A 77 13.97 5.38 1.41
CA ASP A 77 14.26 4.49 2.52
C ASP A 77 13.00 4.27 3.36
N ARG A 78 12.86 3.08 3.93
CA ARG A 78 11.74 2.80 4.84
C ARG A 78 11.67 3.79 6.00
N ASP A 79 12.82 4.28 6.45
CA ASP A 79 12.91 5.23 7.55
C ASP A 79 12.22 6.56 7.23
N GLU A 80 12.02 6.85 5.96
CA GLU A 80 11.36 8.08 5.51
C GLU A 80 9.84 7.98 5.56
N ILE A 81 9.29 6.77 5.68
CA ILE A 81 7.84 6.58 5.73
C ILE A 81 7.32 7.06 7.07
N ARG A 82 6.35 7.97 7.01
CA ARG A 82 5.77 8.57 8.22
C ARG A 82 4.27 8.38 8.21
N ALA A 83 3.75 7.70 9.21
CA ALA A 83 2.32 7.66 9.46
C ALA A 83 1.95 8.85 10.32
N ASP A 84 0.92 9.61 9.93
CA ASP A 84 0.43 10.61 10.86
C ASP A 84 -0.53 9.95 11.86
N ALA A 85 -0.80 10.66 12.96
CA ALA A 85 -1.61 10.10 14.05
C ALA A 85 -3.03 9.70 13.60
N ARG A 86 -3.60 10.45 12.66
CA ARG A 86 -4.93 10.16 12.15
C ARG A 86 -4.94 8.89 11.31
N GLU A 87 -3.95 8.74 10.45
CA GLU A 87 -3.83 7.55 9.61
C GLU A 87 -3.65 6.30 10.46
N LEU A 88 -2.82 6.39 11.50
CA LEU A 88 -2.61 5.28 12.41
C LEU A 88 -3.89 4.94 13.18
N ALA A 89 -4.60 5.95 13.67
CA ALA A 89 -5.86 5.74 14.39
C ALA A 89 -6.90 5.08 13.48
N ALA A 90 -6.98 5.52 12.21
CA ALA A 90 -7.91 4.93 11.26
C ALA A 90 -7.57 3.47 10.98
N ALA A 91 -6.28 3.15 10.85
CA ALA A 91 -5.84 1.77 10.63
C ALA A 91 -6.17 0.88 11.83
N LYS A 92 -5.96 1.40 13.04
CA LYS A 92 -6.33 0.66 14.26
C LYS A 92 -7.83 0.39 14.32
N GLY A 93 -8.64 1.39 13.95
CA GLY A 93 -10.08 1.26 13.91
C GLY A 93 -10.53 0.18 12.92
N ALA A 94 -9.91 0.16 11.74
CA ALA A 94 -10.21 -0.84 10.72
C ALA A 94 -9.85 -2.25 11.20
N PHE A 95 -8.70 -2.39 11.86
CA PHE A 95 -8.28 -3.67 12.41
C PHE A 95 -9.25 -4.12 13.49
N ASP A 96 -9.65 -3.23 14.39
CA ASP A 96 -10.60 -3.52 15.44
C ASP A 96 -11.94 -3.99 14.87
N GLU A 97 -12.45 -3.29 13.86
CA GLU A 97 -13.69 -3.68 13.20
C GLU A 97 -13.61 -5.07 12.57
N ALA A 98 -12.50 -5.35 11.90
CA ALA A 98 -12.31 -6.67 11.27
C ALA A 98 -12.26 -7.77 12.32
N PHE A 99 -11.60 -7.52 13.45
CA PHE A 99 -11.53 -8.50 14.52
C PHE A 99 -12.91 -8.75 15.15
N ARG A 100 -13.68 -7.68 15.35
CA ARG A 100 -15.05 -7.79 15.87
C ARG A 100 -15.93 -8.60 14.93
N GLU A 101 -15.71 -8.50 13.64
CA GLU A 101 -16.44 -9.26 12.63
C GLU A 101 -16.29 -10.77 12.88
N PHE A 102 -15.08 -11.22 13.22
CA PHE A 102 -14.85 -12.62 13.57
C PHE A 102 -15.73 -13.04 14.73
N LEU A 103 -15.82 -12.19 15.77
CA LEU A 103 -16.64 -12.49 16.93
C LEU A 103 -18.13 -12.53 16.59
N PHE A 104 -18.57 -11.64 15.69
CA PHE A 104 -19.97 -11.62 15.23
C PHE A 104 -20.31 -12.86 14.42
N LEU A 105 -19.32 -13.49 13.79
CA LEU A 105 -19.50 -14.73 13.05
C LEU A 105 -19.56 -15.95 13.98
N GLY A 106 -19.45 -15.73 15.28
CA GLY A 106 -19.57 -16.79 16.26
C GLY A 106 -18.27 -17.42 16.73
N LEU A 107 -17.13 -16.89 16.28
CA LEU A 107 -15.84 -17.40 16.73
C LEU A 107 -15.56 -16.95 18.16
N SER A 108 -14.89 -17.81 18.92
CA SER A 108 -14.41 -17.43 20.24
C SER A 108 -13.25 -16.44 20.10
N TYR A 109 -12.91 -15.76 21.19
CA TYR A 109 -11.76 -14.87 21.18
C TYR A 109 -10.49 -15.62 20.75
N GLU A 110 -10.27 -16.81 21.29
CA GLU A 110 -9.07 -17.59 20.95
C GLU A 110 -9.05 -18.02 19.49
N GLU A 111 -10.21 -18.39 18.95
CA GLU A 111 -10.31 -18.73 17.52
C GLU A 111 -10.02 -17.54 16.63
N ALA A 112 -10.60 -16.39 16.97
CA ALA A 112 -10.38 -15.16 16.22
C ALA A 112 -8.92 -14.73 16.29
N LYS A 113 -8.32 -14.83 17.48
CA LYS A 113 -6.91 -14.49 17.68
C LYS A 113 -6.00 -15.39 16.83
N ALA A 114 -6.31 -16.69 16.77
CA ALA A 114 -5.50 -17.60 15.96
C ALA A 114 -5.52 -17.22 14.49
N ILE A 115 -6.68 -16.82 13.97
CA ILE A 115 -6.79 -16.36 12.58
C ILE A 115 -5.99 -15.07 12.38
N ALA A 116 -6.11 -14.15 13.32
CA ALA A 116 -5.36 -12.89 13.23
C ALA A 116 -3.85 -13.13 13.20
N LEU A 117 -3.36 -14.01 14.06
CA LEU A 117 -1.95 -14.35 14.11
C LEU A 117 -1.49 -15.03 12.82
N GLU A 118 -2.32 -15.88 12.23
CA GLU A 118 -2.03 -16.53 10.96
C GLU A 118 -1.84 -15.51 9.85
N ILE A 119 -2.76 -14.55 9.78
CA ILE A 119 -2.68 -13.47 8.78
C ILE A 119 -1.42 -12.64 8.98
N MET A 120 -1.10 -12.31 10.23
CA MET A 120 0.09 -11.55 10.56
C MET A 120 1.36 -12.30 10.16
N GLU A 121 1.41 -13.60 10.40
CA GLU A 121 2.55 -14.42 10.05
C GLU A 121 2.73 -14.54 8.55
N GLU A 122 1.64 -14.68 7.80
CA GLU A 122 1.69 -14.71 6.35
C GLU A 122 2.25 -13.39 5.80
N ARG A 123 1.83 -12.27 6.39
CA ARG A 123 2.31 -10.96 5.97
C ARG A 123 3.80 -10.80 6.27
N ARG A 124 4.25 -11.28 7.40
CA ARG A 124 5.67 -11.24 7.77
C ARG A 124 6.52 -12.02 6.78
N THR A 125 6.10 -13.24 6.46
CA THR A 125 6.81 -14.10 5.50
C THR A 125 6.88 -13.43 4.13
N SER A 126 5.79 -12.82 3.69
CA SER A 126 5.73 -12.10 2.42
C SER A 126 6.72 -10.94 2.39
N ASN A 127 6.83 -10.20 3.50
CA ASN A 127 7.75 -9.06 3.58
C ASN A 127 9.21 -9.49 3.69
N ASP A 128 9.46 -10.68 4.24
CA ASP A 128 10.82 -11.19 4.43
C ASP A 128 11.39 -11.90 3.21
N GLN A 129 10.59 -12.10 2.18
CA GLN A 129 11.01 -12.84 0.99
C GLN A 129 11.86 -12.03 0.01
N ASP A 130 12.21 -10.82 0.36
CA ASP A 130 13.01 -9.96 -0.53
C ASP A 130 14.52 -9.95 -0.22
#